data_9fb7556abdeb9c5f8928507cf96d0df5
#
_entry.id   9fb7556abdeb9c5f8928507cf96d0df5
#
_cell.length_a   1.000
_cell.length_b   1.000
_cell.length_c   1.000
_cell.angle_alpha   90.00
_cell.angle_beta   90.00
_cell.angle_gamma   90.00
#
_symmetry.space_group_name_H-M   'P 1'
#
loop_
_entity.id
_entity.type
_entity.pdbx_description
1 polymer ?
#
loop_
_entity_poly.entity_id
_entity_poly.type
_entity_poly.pdbx_seq_one_letter_code
_entity_poly.pdbx_strand_id
1 'polypeptide(L)'
;MIGASRLGFMYNRPANRGYKKNVLVFYDPLTAGPGGDTDYYNSGDINPATNIYPVIQAREATLGFTTSLVQSYADLNTLNLSQFAHIWDIGYASPYLTNPNNPTNKLFGYLQSGGAMFILGENSDLGVRDDAIDTFVTSIGGGNVVRSLTEYTYSAAVTVQPEFLLANSSNSIVFGKPGTFTSLGTGTAMTSAFTGSEYVAAMWETGSLIGAPSGAVISVLDVNFFVGFNQNYSFIDNLCLALNTK
;
A
#
# COMPACT_ATOMS: atom_id res chain seq x y z
N MET A 1 -24.11 6.15 -23.06
CA MET A 1 -22.76 6.69 -23.21
C MET A 1 -21.89 5.84 -22.31
N ILE A 2 -21.06 4.99 -22.91
CA ILE A 2 -20.17 4.08 -22.17
C ILE A 2 -19.00 4.92 -21.73
N GLY A 3 -18.85 5.12 -20.40
CA GLY A 3 -17.69 5.81 -19.85
C GLY A 3 -16.42 5.04 -20.22
N ALA A 4 -15.48 5.72 -20.88
CA ALA A 4 -14.15 5.19 -21.09
C ALA A 4 -13.57 4.84 -19.71
N SER A 5 -13.15 3.58 -19.52
CA SER A 5 -12.59 3.13 -18.24
C SER A 5 -11.40 4.03 -17.88
N ARG A 6 -11.32 4.46 -16.63
CA ARG A 6 -10.20 5.27 -16.12
C ARG A 6 -8.83 4.62 -16.39
N LEU A 7 -8.75 3.30 -16.47
CA LEU A 7 -7.56 2.56 -16.92
C LEU A 7 -7.09 2.97 -18.34
N GLY A 8 -7.96 3.39 -19.24
CA GLY A 8 -7.56 3.90 -20.56
C GLY A 8 -6.72 5.17 -20.49
N PHE A 9 -6.84 5.98 -19.43
CA PHE A 9 -6.00 7.14 -19.19
C PHE A 9 -4.63 6.81 -18.57
N MET A 10 -4.51 5.65 -17.91
CA MET A 10 -3.25 5.24 -17.26
C MET A 10 -2.18 4.78 -18.26
N TYR A 11 -2.56 4.37 -19.48
CA TYR A 11 -1.61 3.85 -20.48
C TYR A 11 -0.93 4.91 -21.35
N ASN A 12 -1.34 6.17 -21.30
CA ASN A 12 -0.72 7.25 -22.08
C ASN A 12 0.34 8.02 -21.27
N ARG A 13 1.44 7.36 -20.90
CA ARG A 13 2.63 8.08 -20.44
C ARG A 13 3.38 8.69 -21.62
N PRO A 14 3.80 9.97 -21.52
CA PRO A 14 4.80 10.49 -22.44
C PRO A 14 6.10 9.68 -22.30
N ALA A 15 6.60 9.17 -23.41
CA ALA A 15 7.68 8.19 -23.55
C ALA A 15 9.09 8.65 -23.10
N ASN A 16 9.25 9.67 -22.23
CA ASN A 16 10.54 10.34 -22.01
C ASN A 16 10.95 10.58 -20.56
N ARG A 17 10.40 9.87 -19.58
CA ARG A 17 11.10 9.76 -18.28
C ARG A 17 11.90 8.47 -18.30
N GLY A 18 13.23 8.57 -18.16
CA GLY A 18 14.11 7.40 -18.11
C GLY A 18 13.52 6.36 -17.20
N TYR A 19 13.20 5.18 -17.75
CA TYR A 19 12.46 4.12 -17.06
C TYR A 19 13.24 3.69 -15.83
N LYS A 20 12.76 4.09 -14.65
CA LYS A 20 13.26 3.54 -13.40
C LYS A 20 12.79 2.08 -13.34
N LYS A 21 13.72 1.17 -13.19
CA LYS A 21 13.44 -0.27 -13.11
C LYS A 21 13.58 -0.83 -11.70
N ASN A 22 13.97 0.01 -10.74
CA ASN A 22 14.15 -0.41 -9.37
C ASN A 22 12.91 -0.10 -8.55
N VAL A 23 12.47 -1.05 -7.76
CA VAL A 23 11.38 -0.96 -6.79
C VAL A 23 11.97 -1.16 -5.41
N LEU A 24 11.61 -0.29 -4.47
CA LEU A 24 12.00 -0.43 -3.09
C LEU A 24 10.89 -1.15 -2.32
N VAL A 25 11.26 -2.19 -1.61
CA VAL A 25 10.41 -2.84 -0.61
C VAL A 25 11.07 -2.64 0.74
N PHE A 26 10.33 -2.17 1.75
CA PHE A 26 10.92 -1.99 3.05
C PHE A 26 9.95 -2.26 4.21
N TYR A 27 10.52 -2.60 5.35
CA TYR A 27 9.90 -2.64 6.67
C TYR A 27 10.99 -2.48 7.72
N ASP A 28 10.62 -2.18 8.96
CA ASP A 28 11.57 -2.11 10.06
C ASP A 28 11.14 -3.06 11.19
N PRO A 29 11.88 -4.16 11.42
CA PRO A 29 11.56 -5.11 12.47
C PRO A 29 11.77 -4.56 13.88
N LEU A 30 12.62 -3.53 14.04
CA LEU A 30 12.94 -2.97 15.36
C LEU A 30 11.83 -2.09 15.94
N THR A 31 10.83 -1.73 15.14
CA THR A 31 9.72 -0.87 15.57
C THR A 31 8.38 -1.56 15.41
N ALA A 32 8.37 -2.86 15.17
CA ALA A 32 7.16 -3.63 14.95
C ALA A 32 6.47 -4.01 16.27
N GLY A 33 5.16 -4.16 16.19
CA GLY A 33 4.32 -4.74 17.22
C GLY A 33 3.80 -3.78 18.30
N PRO A 34 2.79 -4.21 19.02
CA PRO A 34 2.24 -3.49 20.17
C PRO A 34 3.30 -3.25 21.23
N GLY A 35 3.40 -2.01 21.71
CA GLY A 35 4.37 -1.66 22.74
C GLY A 35 5.84 -1.66 22.33
N GLY A 36 6.14 -1.78 21.02
CA GLY A 36 7.52 -1.80 20.52
C GLY A 36 8.18 -3.17 20.61
N ASP A 37 7.41 -4.23 20.51
CA ASP A 37 7.93 -5.62 20.44
C ASP A 37 8.81 -5.79 19.21
N THR A 38 10.12 -5.87 19.44
CA THR A 38 11.13 -6.00 18.37
C THR A 38 11.14 -7.39 17.73
N ASP A 39 10.52 -8.38 18.36
CA ASP A 39 10.46 -9.76 17.85
C ASP A 39 9.13 -10.09 17.17
N TYR A 40 8.24 -9.10 17.02
CA TYR A 40 6.89 -9.30 16.50
C TYR A 40 6.85 -10.05 15.16
N TYR A 41 7.68 -9.65 14.19
CA TYR A 41 7.75 -10.32 12.88
C TYR A 41 8.43 -11.69 12.93
N ASN A 42 9.15 -12.03 13.99
CA ASN A 42 9.79 -13.33 14.18
C ASN A 42 8.88 -14.29 14.96
N SER A 43 8.07 -13.76 15.86
CA SER A 43 7.10 -14.52 16.68
C SER A 43 5.71 -14.61 16.03
N GLY A 44 5.42 -13.73 15.07
CA GLY A 44 4.16 -13.68 14.34
C GLY A 44 4.11 -14.70 13.19
N ASP A 45 2.90 -15.02 12.75
CA ASP A 45 2.63 -16.00 11.69
C ASP A 45 3.13 -15.54 10.30
N ILE A 46 3.35 -14.23 10.10
CA ILE A 46 3.69 -13.64 8.80
C ILE A 46 4.92 -12.73 8.94
N ASN A 47 6.05 -13.19 8.46
CA ASN A 47 7.28 -12.41 8.40
C ASN A 47 7.37 -11.67 7.05
N PRO A 48 7.53 -10.31 7.04
CA PRO A 48 7.56 -9.54 5.80
C PRO A 48 8.65 -10.00 4.82
N ALA A 49 9.86 -10.34 5.31
CA ALA A 49 10.97 -10.74 4.44
C ALA A 49 10.78 -12.10 3.79
N THR A 50 10.18 -13.06 4.50
CA THR A 50 10.09 -14.45 4.04
C THR A 50 8.74 -14.80 3.42
N ASN A 51 7.68 -14.08 3.76
CA ASN A 51 6.33 -14.37 3.30
C ASN A 51 5.78 -13.35 2.30
N ILE A 52 6.05 -12.04 2.49
CA ILE A 52 5.47 -10.97 1.66
C ILE A 52 6.43 -10.56 0.53
N TYR A 53 7.69 -10.26 0.89
CA TYR A 53 8.69 -9.79 -0.08
C TYR A 53 8.86 -10.71 -1.29
N PRO A 54 8.95 -12.06 -1.16
CA PRO A 54 9.09 -12.95 -2.32
C PRO A 54 7.90 -12.89 -3.28
N VAL A 55 6.69 -12.66 -2.76
CA VAL A 55 5.49 -12.51 -3.58
C VAL A 55 5.58 -11.23 -4.41
N ILE A 56 5.89 -10.09 -3.77
CA ILE A 56 6.07 -8.81 -4.48
C ILE A 56 7.19 -8.93 -5.51
N GLN A 57 8.34 -9.49 -5.12
CA GLN A 57 9.48 -9.67 -6.02
C GLN A 57 9.10 -10.46 -7.28
N ALA A 58 8.38 -11.56 -7.13
CA ALA A 58 7.96 -12.37 -8.24
C ALA A 58 7.00 -11.61 -9.18
N ARG A 59 6.06 -10.81 -8.63
CA ARG A 59 5.10 -10.04 -9.42
C ARG A 59 5.76 -8.85 -10.14
N GLU A 60 6.59 -8.10 -9.46
CA GLU A 60 7.34 -6.99 -10.05
C GLU A 60 8.29 -7.47 -11.17
N ALA A 61 8.92 -8.64 -11.00
CA ALA A 61 9.77 -9.25 -12.00
C ALA A 61 9.02 -9.56 -13.31
N THR A 62 7.75 -9.95 -13.27
CA THR A 62 6.92 -10.17 -14.48
C THR A 62 6.70 -8.88 -15.29
N LEU A 63 6.78 -7.72 -14.63
CA LEU A 63 6.68 -6.40 -15.23
C LEU A 63 8.05 -5.81 -15.64
N GLY A 64 9.13 -6.56 -15.44
CA GLY A 64 10.50 -6.16 -15.77
C GLY A 64 11.16 -5.25 -14.75
N PHE A 65 10.69 -5.24 -13.50
CA PHE A 65 11.28 -4.49 -12.40
C PHE A 65 12.21 -5.36 -11.55
N THR A 66 13.21 -4.71 -10.96
CA THR A 66 14.10 -5.29 -9.96
C THR A 66 13.71 -4.75 -8.59
N THR A 67 13.53 -5.60 -7.61
CA THR A 67 13.20 -5.22 -6.24
C THR A 67 14.42 -5.22 -5.33
N SER A 68 14.47 -4.30 -4.40
CA SER A 68 15.46 -4.23 -3.32
C SER A 68 14.73 -4.21 -1.98
N LEU A 69 15.13 -5.09 -1.05
CA LEU A 69 14.58 -5.13 0.30
C LEU A 69 15.47 -4.34 1.27
N VAL A 70 14.87 -3.46 2.06
CA VAL A 70 15.52 -2.71 3.14
C VAL A 70 14.78 -2.98 4.44
N GLN A 71 15.54 -3.28 5.50
CA GLN A 71 15.04 -3.74 6.79
C GLN A 71 15.40 -2.82 7.95
N SER A 72 15.67 -1.55 7.66
CA SER A 72 15.87 -0.54 8.72
C SER A 72 15.57 0.87 8.23
N TYR A 73 15.12 1.73 9.15
CA TYR A 73 14.96 3.16 8.87
C TYR A 73 16.29 3.87 8.66
N ALA A 74 17.33 3.44 9.37
CA ALA A 74 18.66 4.03 9.20
C ALA A 74 19.08 3.89 7.74
N ASP A 75 18.92 2.70 7.16
CA ASP A 75 19.25 2.44 5.77
C ASP A 75 18.31 3.19 4.81
N LEU A 76 16.99 3.18 5.05
CA LEU A 76 16.03 3.94 4.26
C LEU A 76 16.40 5.42 4.20
N ASN A 77 16.85 5.99 5.34
CA ASN A 77 17.26 7.38 5.42
C ASN A 77 18.50 7.73 4.59
N THR A 78 19.36 6.75 4.30
CA THR A 78 20.56 6.97 3.48
C THR A 78 20.26 6.91 1.98
N LEU A 79 19.18 6.25 1.57
CA LEU A 79 18.86 6.04 0.17
C LEU A 79 18.42 7.32 -0.56
N ASN A 80 18.79 7.42 -1.82
CA ASN A 80 18.17 8.35 -2.74
C ASN A 80 16.88 7.75 -3.31
N LEU A 81 15.72 8.13 -2.73
CA LEU A 81 14.44 7.56 -3.13
C LEU A 81 14.05 7.90 -4.58
N SER A 82 14.63 8.95 -5.16
CA SER A 82 14.34 9.34 -6.54
C SER A 82 14.76 8.30 -7.59
N GLN A 83 15.59 7.32 -7.23
CA GLN A 83 15.99 6.22 -8.12
C GLN A 83 14.95 5.11 -8.26
N PHE A 84 13.98 5.03 -7.35
CA PHE A 84 12.94 4.00 -7.36
C PHE A 84 11.71 4.43 -8.15
N ALA A 85 11.13 3.48 -8.87
CA ALA A 85 9.89 3.67 -9.61
C ALA A 85 8.72 3.87 -8.64
N HIS A 86 8.64 3.00 -7.66
CA HIS A 86 7.68 3.07 -6.55
C HIS A 86 8.23 2.34 -5.33
N ILE A 87 7.51 2.48 -4.21
CA ILE A 87 7.90 1.97 -2.89
C ILE A 87 6.77 1.11 -2.33
N TRP A 88 7.13 -0.08 -1.82
CA TRP A 88 6.27 -0.95 -1.02
C TRP A 88 6.71 -0.86 0.44
N ASP A 89 5.85 -0.31 1.28
CA ASP A 89 5.96 -0.38 2.73
C ASP A 89 5.13 -1.55 3.24
N ILE A 90 5.82 -2.60 3.65
CA ILE A 90 5.22 -3.85 4.09
C ILE A 90 5.31 -4.07 5.61
N GLY A 91 5.60 -3.02 6.35
CA GLY A 91 5.72 -3.02 7.80
C GLY A 91 4.36 -2.95 8.50
N TYR A 92 3.49 -3.91 8.31
CA TYR A 92 2.09 -3.92 8.75
C TYR A 92 1.85 -3.76 10.27
N ALA A 93 2.87 -3.88 11.09
CA ALA A 93 2.78 -3.69 12.54
C ALA A 93 3.62 -2.51 13.07
N SER A 94 4.29 -1.77 12.20
CA SER A 94 5.18 -0.67 12.61
C SER A 94 4.49 0.69 12.56
N PRO A 95 4.50 1.48 13.65
CA PRO A 95 3.95 2.83 13.68
C PRO A 95 4.88 3.88 13.06
N TYR A 96 5.89 3.51 12.32
CA TYR A 96 6.99 4.38 11.93
C TYR A 96 6.59 5.61 11.10
N LEU A 97 5.49 5.56 10.35
CA LEU A 97 4.99 6.71 9.57
C LEU A 97 4.70 7.95 10.44
N THR A 98 4.45 7.75 11.73
CA THR A 98 4.20 8.84 12.69
C THR A 98 5.39 9.20 13.56
N ASN A 99 6.50 8.46 13.51
CA ASN A 99 7.67 8.73 14.34
C ASN A 99 8.35 10.03 13.89
N PRO A 100 8.51 11.07 14.74
CA PRO A 100 9.09 12.36 14.36
C PRO A 100 10.57 12.30 13.96
N ASN A 101 11.29 11.26 14.38
CA ASN A 101 12.69 11.04 13.97
C ASN A 101 12.82 10.27 12.66
N ASN A 102 11.77 10.07 11.97
CA ASN A 102 11.52 9.15 10.92
C ASN A 102 11.58 9.80 9.54
N PRO A 103 11.81 9.00 8.51
CA PRO A 103 11.81 9.40 7.11
C PRO A 103 10.45 9.88 6.58
N THR A 104 9.43 10.17 7.41
CA THR A 104 8.15 10.71 6.93
C THR A 104 8.36 11.89 5.96
N ASN A 105 9.25 12.81 6.31
CA ASN A 105 9.58 13.92 5.41
C ASN A 105 10.25 13.45 4.11
N LYS A 106 11.04 12.36 4.14
CA LYS A 106 11.69 11.80 2.97
C LYS A 106 10.70 11.08 2.06
N LEU A 107 9.77 10.31 2.63
CA LEU A 107 8.69 9.68 1.92
C LEU A 107 7.71 10.73 1.35
N PHE A 108 7.41 11.77 2.13
CA PHE A 108 6.61 12.89 1.66
C PHE A 108 7.29 13.61 0.48
N GLY A 109 8.59 13.94 0.60
CA GLY A 109 9.36 14.52 -0.50
C GLY A 109 9.39 13.63 -1.75
N TYR A 110 9.45 12.31 -1.57
CA TYR A 110 9.33 11.35 -2.67
C TYR A 110 7.97 11.43 -3.37
N LEU A 111 6.88 11.47 -2.60
CA LEU A 111 5.53 11.64 -3.15
C LEU A 111 5.36 13.00 -3.84
N GLN A 112 5.86 14.09 -3.25
CA GLN A 112 5.85 15.42 -3.87
C GLN A 112 6.57 15.44 -5.22
N SER A 113 7.62 14.63 -5.37
CA SER A 113 8.35 14.49 -6.63
C SER A 113 7.66 13.58 -7.67
N GLY A 114 6.48 13.08 -7.37
CA GLY A 114 5.69 12.23 -8.27
C GLY A 114 5.90 10.73 -8.03
N GLY A 115 6.44 10.34 -6.88
CA GLY A 115 6.56 8.94 -6.48
C GLY A 115 5.22 8.29 -6.19
N ALA A 116 5.17 6.96 -6.19
CA ALA A 116 4.02 6.18 -5.77
C ALA A 116 4.40 5.24 -4.62
N MET A 117 3.50 5.05 -3.66
CA MET A 117 3.72 4.20 -2.50
C MET A 117 2.54 3.26 -2.27
N PHE A 118 2.88 2.02 -1.91
CA PHE A 118 1.97 1.10 -1.25
C PHE A 118 2.27 1.10 0.25
N ILE A 119 1.24 1.07 1.08
CA ILE A 119 1.37 1.04 2.54
C ILE A 119 0.47 -0.07 3.07
N LEU A 120 1.08 -1.06 3.72
CA LEU A 120 0.38 -2.18 4.32
C LEU A 120 0.00 -1.84 5.76
N GLY A 121 -1.27 -2.01 6.09
CA GLY A 121 -1.81 -2.05 7.44
C GLY A 121 -2.34 -3.42 7.79
N GLU A 122 -3.08 -3.52 8.89
CA GLU A 122 -3.61 -4.77 9.42
C GLU A 122 -4.93 -4.51 10.17
N ASN A 123 -5.39 -5.48 10.92
CA ASN A 123 -6.60 -5.41 11.73
C ASN A 123 -6.45 -4.44 12.92
N SER A 124 -7.56 -4.22 13.62
CA SER A 124 -7.62 -3.27 14.75
C SER A 124 -6.69 -3.61 15.93
N ASP A 125 -6.21 -4.87 16.05
CA ASP A 125 -5.24 -5.24 17.09
C ASP A 125 -3.88 -4.57 16.85
N LEU A 126 -3.58 -4.22 15.58
CA LEU A 126 -2.42 -3.45 15.16
C LEU A 126 -2.77 -1.99 14.83
N GLY A 127 -3.78 -1.47 15.50
CA GLY A 127 -4.34 -0.14 15.26
C GLY A 127 -3.35 1.01 15.32
N VAL A 128 -2.20 0.86 16.01
CA VAL A 128 -1.12 1.85 16.01
C VAL A 128 -0.55 2.03 14.59
N ARG A 129 -0.48 0.96 13.81
CA ARG A 129 -0.07 1.04 12.40
C ARG A 129 -1.10 1.75 11.54
N ASP A 130 -2.36 1.42 11.72
CA ASP A 130 -3.45 2.02 10.95
C ASP A 130 -3.64 3.50 11.30
N ASP A 131 -3.49 3.87 12.57
CA ASP A 131 -3.45 5.29 13.01
C ASP A 131 -2.29 6.05 12.35
N ALA A 132 -1.15 5.36 12.16
CA ALA A 132 -0.01 5.94 11.46
C ALA A 132 -0.32 6.20 9.97
N ILE A 133 -1.04 5.28 9.32
CA ILE A 133 -1.47 5.42 7.92
C ILE A 133 -2.45 6.59 7.79
N ASP A 134 -3.49 6.65 8.65
CA ASP A 134 -4.46 7.73 8.67
C ASP A 134 -3.79 9.10 8.84
N THR A 135 -2.90 9.19 9.84
CA THR A 135 -2.15 10.42 10.14
C THR A 135 -1.26 10.81 8.96
N PHE A 136 -0.54 9.87 8.37
CA PHE A 136 0.35 10.12 7.24
C PHE A 136 -0.44 10.62 6.03
N VAL A 137 -1.47 9.89 5.60
CA VAL A 137 -2.26 10.26 4.41
C VAL A 137 -2.99 11.58 4.62
N THR A 138 -3.57 11.81 5.80
CA THR A 138 -4.19 13.09 6.15
C THR A 138 -3.18 14.24 6.08
N SER A 139 -1.97 14.05 6.63
CA SER A 139 -0.92 15.09 6.68
C SER A 139 -0.39 15.49 5.30
N ILE A 140 -0.39 14.57 4.35
CA ILE A 140 0.02 14.85 2.95
C ILE A 140 -1.14 15.35 2.07
N GLY A 141 -2.29 15.60 2.66
CA GLY A 141 -3.43 16.24 2.00
C GLY A 141 -4.46 15.28 1.43
N GLY A 142 -4.51 14.04 1.92
CA GLY A 142 -5.52 13.03 1.57
C GLY A 142 -6.91 13.28 2.17
N GLY A 143 -7.12 14.41 2.83
CA GLY A 143 -8.38 14.74 3.50
C GLY A 143 -8.53 14.04 4.84
N ASN A 144 -9.76 13.92 5.34
CA ASN A 144 -10.06 13.26 6.60
C ASN A 144 -10.10 11.73 6.40
N VAL A 145 -8.94 11.07 6.49
CA VAL A 145 -8.83 9.62 6.46
C VAL A 145 -9.04 9.08 7.87
N VAL A 146 -9.89 8.08 8.03
CA VAL A 146 -10.24 7.51 9.33
C VAL A 146 -10.40 6.00 9.21
N ARG A 147 -9.64 5.24 10.00
CA ARG A 147 -9.83 3.80 10.15
C ARG A 147 -11.05 3.49 11.03
N SER A 148 -11.56 2.28 10.90
CA SER A 148 -12.50 1.69 11.84
C SER A 148 -11.80 1.24 13.12
N LEU A 149 -12.51 1.31 14.24
CA LEU A 149 -12.10 0.68 15.50
C LEU A 149 -12.73 -0.72 15.65
N THR A 150 -13.48 -1.17 14.65
CA THR A 150 -14.15 -2.48 14.70
C THR A 150 -13.13 -3.58 14.40
N GLU A 151 -13.06 -4.56 15.28
CA GLU A 151 -12.31 -5.79 15.03
C GLU A 151 -13.15 -6.79 14.24
N TYR A 152 -12.66 -7.17 13.08
CA TYR A 152 -13.28 -8.21 12.26
C TYR A 152 -12.59 -9.55 12.51
N THR A 153 -13.37 -10.56 12.95
CA THR A 153 -12.88 -11.90 13.28
C THR A 153 -13.15 -12.93 12.17
N TYR A 154 -13.62 -12.47 11.02
CA TYR A 154 -13.99 -13.32 9.88
C TYR A 154 -13.33 -12.87 8.59
N SER A 155 -13.22 -13.81 7.64
CA SER A 155 -12.76 -13.52 6.29
C SER A 155 -13.96 -13.34 5.35
N ALA A 156 -13.84 -12.42 4.40
CA ALA A 156 -14.87 -12.22 3.38
C ALA A 156 -14.26 -11.92 2.01
N ALA A 157 -14.97 -12.36 0.98
CA ALA A 157 -14.68 -11.96 -0.39
C ALA A 157 -15.36 -10.63 -0.71
N VAL A 158 -14.61 -9.73 -1.34
CA VAL A 158 -15.10 -8.46 -1.87
C VAL A 158 -14.81 -8.34 -3.36
N THR A 159 -15.55 -7.48 -4.05
CA THR A 159 -15.35 -7.26 -5.48
C THR A 159 -14.37 -6.11 -5.71
N VAL A 160 -13.36 -6.33 -6.55
CA VAL A 160 -12.46 -5.26 -7.01
C VAL A 160 -13.25 -4.32 -7.91
N GLN A 161 -13.11 -3.02 -7.71
CA GLN A 161 -13.79 -2.02 -8.54
C GLN A 161 -13.28 -2.10 -9.98
N PRO A 162 -14.16 -1.95 -10.99
CA PRO A 162 -13.81 -2.15 -12.41
C PRO A 162 -12.64 -1.31 -12.89
N GLU A 163 -12.47 -0.11 -12.36
CA GLU A 163 -11.37 0.79 -12.70
C GLU A 163 -9.98 0.33 -12.24
N PHE A 164 -9.93 -0.63 -11.30
CA PHE A 164 -8.71 -1.23 -10.80
C PHE A 164 -8.48 -2.66 -11.29
N LEU A 165 -9.36 -3.15 -12.17
CA LEU A 165 -9.21 -4.48 -12.77
C LEU A 165 -8.32 -4.45 -14.01
N LEU A 166 -7.35 -5.36 -14.04
CA LEU A 166 -6.67 -5.73 -15.28
C LEU A 166 -7.55 -6.63 -16.14
N ALA A 167 -7.35 -6.56 -17.44
CA ALA A 167 -7.97 -7.51 -18.36
C ALA A 167 -7.62 -8.95 -17.94
N ASN A 168 -8.66 -9.78 -17.78
CA ASN A 168 -8.57 -11.18 -17.36
C ASN A 168 -8.16 -11.44 -15.90
N SER A 169 -8.16 -10.42 -15.03
CA SER A 169 -7.96 -10.62 -13.60
C SER A 169 -9.26 -11.08 -12.92
N SER A 170 -9.12 -11.79 -11.78
CA SER A 170 -10.25 -12.04 -10.89
C SER A 170 -10.81 -10.71 -10.38
N ASN A 171 -12.12 -10.55 -10.42
CA ASN A 171 -12.79 -9.42 -9.81
C ASN A 171 -13.13 -9.64 -8.33
N SER A 172 -12.65 -10.73 -7.74
CA SER A 172 -12.89 -11.07 -6.34
C SER A 172 -11.57 -11.22 -5.61
N ILE A 173 -11.48 -10.62 -4.43
CA ILE A 173 -10.38 -10.74 -3.50
C ILE A 173 -10.92 -11.15 -2.13
N VAL A 174 -10.20 -12.01 -1.41
CA VAL A 174 -10.54 -12.42 -0.05
C VAL A 174 -9.61 -11.69 0.93
N PHE A 175 -10.20 -11.00 1.89
CA PHE A 175 -9.51 -10.44 3.04
C PHE A 175 -9.77 -11.30 4.28
N GLY A 176 -8.74 -11.47 5.11
CA GLY A 176 -8.75 -12.33 6.28
C GLY A 176 -8.65 -11.55 7.59
N LYS A 177 -9.77 -11.23 8.22
CA LYS A 177 -9.82 -10.43 9.46
C LYS A 177 -9.18 -9.04 9.30
N PRO A 178 -9.58 -8.26 8.30
CA PRO A 178 -8.90 -7.01 7.98
C PRO A 178 -9.20 -5.89 8.97
N GLY A 179 -8.34 -4.86 8.98
CA GLY A 179 -8.74 -3.50 9.31
C GLY A 179 -9.56 -2.87 8.19
N THR A 180 -10.24 -1.78 8.48
CA THR A 180 -11.04 -1.07 7.48
C THR A 180 -10.96 0.45 7.67
N PHE A 181 -11.20 1.18 6.59
CA PHE A 181 -11.42 2.63 6.62
C PHE A 181 -12.91 2.93 6.69
N THR A 182 -13.30 3.83 7.59
CA THR A 182 -14.66 4.43 7.64
C THR A 182 -14.74 5.72 6.83
N SER A 183 -13.60 6.36 6.58
CA SER A 183 -13.48 7.53 5.71
C SER A 183 -12.21 7.46 4.89
N LEU A 184 -12.30 7.74 3.61
CA LEU A 184 -11.17 7.77 2.68
C LEU A 184 -10.70 9.20 2.37
N GLY A 185 -11.33 10.24 2.96
CA GLY A 185 -11.03 11.62 2.61
C GLY A 185 -11.21 11.87 1.11
N THR A 186 -10.10 12.20 0.42
CA THR A 186 -10.06 12.40 -1.05
C THR A 186 -9.76 11.12 -1.83
N GLY A 187 -9.58 10.01 -1.13
CA GLY A 187 -9.25 8.71 -1.74
C GLY A 187 -10.47 8.01 -2.37
N THR A 188 -10.18 6.99 -3.14
CA THR A 188 -11.17 6.13 -3.80
C THR A 188 -11.03 4.70 -3.29
N ALA A 189 -12.15 4.04 -3.01
CA ALA A 189 -12.16 2.63 -2.65
C ALA A 189 -11.74 1.77 -3.84
N MET A 190 -10.79 0.84 -3.62
CA MET A 190 -10.34 -0.09 -4.67
C MET A 190 -11.21 -1.33 -4.77
N THR A 191 -12.02 -1.60 -3.76
CA THR A 191 -12.93 -2.74 -3.69
C THR A 191 -14.34 -2.28 -3.30
N SER A 192 -15.32 -3.17 -3.42
CA SER A 192 -16.59 -2.98 -2.72
C SER A 192 -16.35 -2.90 -1.21
N ALA A 193 -17.33 -2.37 -0.48
CA ALA A 193 -17.25 -2.35 0.98
C ALA A 193 -17.09 -3.77 1.53
N PHE A 194 -16.28 -3.90 2.59
CA PHE A 194 -16.14 -5.14 3.35
C PHE A 194 -17.43 -5.39 4.15
N THR A 195 -17.92 -4.32 4.79
CA THR A 195 -19.23 -4.28 5.43
C THR A 195 -19.77 -2.85 5.48
N GLY A 196 -21.06 -2.65 5.33
CA GLY A 196 -21.67 -1.32 5.38
C GLY A 196 -21.02 -0.33 4.40
N SER A 197 -20.28 0.66 4.91
CA SER A 197 -19.50 1.63 4.15
C SER A 197 -18.01 1.59 4.50
N GLU A 198 -17.51 0.47 4.98
CA GLU A 198 -16.13 0.30 5.39
C GLU A 198 -15.31 -0.46 4.34
N TYR A 199 -14.12 0.03 4.03
CA TYR A 199 -13.28 -0.43 2.93
C TYR A 199 -11.91 -0.90 3.43
N VAL A 200 -11.42 -2.04 2.94
CA VAL A 200 -10.09 -2.59 3.28
C VAL A 200 -8.98 -1.98 2.43
N ALA A 201 -9.29 -1.65 1.18
CA ALA A 201 -8.31 -1.16 0.22
C ALA A 201 -8.73 0.19 -0.38
N ALA A 202 -7.81 1.15 -0.36
CA ALA A 202 -8.03 2.50 -0.85
C ALA A 202 -6.84 3.02 -1.65
N MET A 203 -7.11 3.92 -2.58
CA MET A 203 -6.12 4.61 -3.40
C MET A 203 -6.34 6.12 -3.37
N TRP A 204 -5.27 6.87 -3.13
CA TRP A 204 -5.16 8.31 -3.32
C TRP A 204 -4.35 8.55 -4.59
N GLU A 205 -5.05 8.83 -5.67
CA GLU A 205 -4.46 9.03 -6.99
C GLU A 205 -3.71 10.35 -7.12
N THR A 206 -2.95 10.48 -8.18
CA THR A 206 -2.38 11.77 -8.61
C THR A 206 -3.47 12.83 -8.68
N GLY A 207 -3.26 13.94 -7.97
CA GLY A 207 -4.23 15.03 -7.82
C GLY A 207 -5.11 14.93 -6.57
N SER A 208 -5.20 13.76 -5.91
CA SER A 208 -5.99 13.59 -4.68
C SER A 208 -5.27 14.08 -3.43
N LEU A 209 -3.94 14.07 -3.44
CA LEU A 209 -3.10 14.48 -2.31
C LEU A 209 -2.71 15.96 -2.47
N ILE A 210 -3.36 16.85 -1.74
CA ILE A 210 -3.14 18.33 -1.89
C ILE A 210 -1.69 18.70 -1.64
N GLY A 211 -1.03 18.09 -0.64
CA GLY A 211 0.37 18.34 -0.31
C GLY A 211 1.38 17.63 -1.23
N ALA A 212 0.93 16.63 -2.00
CA ALA A 212 1.74 15.87 -2.95
C ALA A 212 0.96 15.57 -4.23
N PRO A 213 0.56 16.60 -5.02
CA PRO A 213 -0.39 16.43 -6.12
C PRO A 213 0.12 15.56 -7.27
N SER A 214 1.42 15.36 -7.35
CA SER A 214 2.04 14.46 -8.35
C SER A 214 2.23 13.03 -7.86
N GLY A 215 2.06 12.79 -6.57
CA GLY A 215 2.23 11.49 -5.92
C GLY A 215 0.96 10.65 -5.93
N ALA A 216 1.11 9.40 -5.56
CA ALA A 216 -0.01 8.49 -5.32
C ALA A 216 0.29 7.56 -4.15
N VAL A 217 -0.75 7.21 -3.39
CA VAL A 217 -0.68 6.25 -2.30
C VAL A 217 -1.76 5.19 -2.48
N ILE A 218 -1.40 3.93 -2.25
CA ILE A 218 -2.34 2.82 -2.09
C ILE A 218 -2.16 2.27 -0.69
N SER A 219 -3.24 1.98 0.01
CA SER A 219 -3.19 1.28 1.28
C SER A 219 -4.18 0.12 1.31
N VAL A 220 -3.74 -0.98 1.94
CA VAL A 220 -4.54 -2.17 2.22
C VAL A 220 -4.34 -2.53 3.69
N LEU A 221 -5.45 -2.70 4.42
CA LEU A 221 -5.45 -3.01 5.86
C LEU A 221 -5.71 -4.50 6.09
N ASP A 222 -4.86 -5.35 5.48
CA ASP A 222 -4.89 -6.80 5.67
C ASP A 222 -3.60 -7.45 5.14
N VAL A 223 -2.78 -7.98 6.03
CA VAL A 223 -1.56 -8.70 5.63
C VAL A 223 -1.88 -10.08 5.03
N ASN A 224 -3.01 -10.68 5.42
CA ASN A 224 -3.38 -12.03 5.03
C ASN A 224 -3.66 -12.17 3.52
N PHE A 225 -3.94 -11.07 2.82
CA PHE A 225 -4.15 -11.14 1.37
C PHE A 225 -2.87 -11.49 0.58
N PHE A 226 -1.69 -11.30 1.16
CA PHE A 226 -0.43 -11.78 0.59
C PHE A 226 -0.18 -13.26 0.84
N VAL A 227 -0.73 -13.81 1.91
CA VAL A 227 -0.40 -15.14 2.41
C VAL A 227 -1.67 -15.96 2.61
N GLY A 228 -1.71 -17.16 2.05
CA GLY A 228 -2.81 -18.11 2.25
C GLY A 228 -3.96 -18.01 1.24
N PHE A 229 -4.01 -17.02 0.37
CA PHE A 229 -5.08 -16.87 -0.63
C PHE A 229 -4.50 -16.69 -2.04
N ASN A 230 -4.21 -17.80 -2.74
CA ASN A 230 -3.63 -17.74 -4.10
C ASN A 230 -4.44 -16.91 -5.10
N GLN A 231 -5.76 -16.79 -4.93
CA GLN A 231 -6.62 -15.96 -5.77
C GLN A 231 -6.29 -14.47 -5.70
N ASN A 232 -5.61 -14.02 -4.64
CA ASN A 232 -5.24 -12.62 -4.47
C ASN A 232 -4.04 -12.20 -5.32
N TYR A 233 -3.32 -13.11 -5.95
CA TYR A 233 -2.18 -12.77 -6.80
C TYR A 233 -2.56 -11.87 -7.96
N SER A 234 -3.74 -12.03 -8.54
CA SER A 234 -4.21 -11.11 -9.59
C SER A 234 -4.46 -9.70 -9.06
N PHE A 235 -4.86 -9.55 -7.80
CA PHE A 235 -4.98 -8.24 -7.16
C PHE A 235 -3.62 -7.62 -6.88
N ILE A 236 -2.63 -8.42 -6.47
CA ILE A 236 -1.25 -7.94 -6.31
C ILE A 236 -0.69 -7.48 -7.66
N ASP A 237 -0.96 -8.19 -8.76
CA ASP A 237 -0.61 -7.74 -10.11
C ASP A 237 -1.26 -6.38 -10.45
N ASN A 238 -2.53 -6.19 -10.05
CA ASN A 238 -3.21 -4.89 -10.20
C ASN A 238 -2.53 -3.78 -9.40
N LEU A 239 -2.09 -4.08 -8.15
CA LEU A 239 -1.35 -3.12 -7.31
C LEU A 239 -0.01 -2.74 -7.97
N CYS A 240 0.78 -3.74 -8.42
CA CYS A 240 2.04 -3.50 -9.12
C CYS A 240 1.84 -2.58 -10.33
N LEU A 241 0.82 -2.83 -11.14
CA LEU A 241 0.53 -1.99 -12.30
C LEU A 241 0.04 -0.60 -11.92
N ALA A 242 -0.85 -0.49 -10.92
CA ALA A 242 -1.32 0.81 -10.44
C ALA A 242 -0.18 1.69 -9.93
N LEU A 243 0.79 1.11 -9.22
CA LEU A 243 1.99 1.82 -8.76
C LEU A 243 2.93 2.22 -9.92
N ASN A 244 2.99 1.42 -10.97
CA ASN A 244 3.87 1.65 -12.13
C ASN A 244 3.35 2.66 -13.14
N THR A 245 2.07 2.96 -13.13
CA THR A 245 1.44 3.89 -14.08
C THR A 245 1.46 5.34 -13.62
N LYS A 246 2.08 5.66 -12.49
CA LYS A 246 2.13 7.00 -11.85
C LYS A 246 3.42 7.78 -12.12
#